data_d1da4d7dbaa0fb8837086032fe1d1bee
#
_entry.id   d1da4d7dbaa0fb8837086032fe1d1bee
#
_cell.length_a   1.000
_cell.length_b   1.000
_cell.length_c   1.000
_cell.angle_alpha   90.00
_cell.angle_beta   90.00
_cell.angle_gamma   90.00
#
_symmetry.space_group_name_H-M   'P 1'
#
loop_
_entity.id
_entity.type
_entity.pdbx_description
1 polymer ?
#
loop_
_entity_poly.entity_id
_entity_poly.type
_entity_poly.pdbx_seq_one_letter_code
_entity_poly.pdbx_strand_id
1 'polypeptide(L)'
;NKAKLVEKIGELVREKTLEGVSDLRDESDKSGMRVVIELKRNENAEVVLNQLYKLTQLQDSFGINMVALVDGQPRLLNLKQILSEFLRHRREVVTRRTLFRLKKARHEGHIAEGKAVALSNIDEIIRLIKESANAPEAKEKLLSRPWRSSLVEDMLSRTDLDLHMMRPEGLPENLGLHNQGYYLSELQADAILRMSLRNLTGLDQEEIVGEYKNLMSKIIDFVDILSKPERVTQIIREELADIKANFGDERRSEINPFGGDIADEDLIPQREMVVTLTHGGYIKTQPTTDYQAQRRGGRGKQAAATKDEDFIETLFVANTHDYLMCFTNLGKCHWIKVYKLPEGGRNSRGRPINNVIQLEEGEKVSAILAVREFPEDQYVFFATAQGMVKKVQLSAFKNVRS
;
A
#
# COMPACT_ATOMS: atom_id res chain seq x y z
N ASN A 1 -6.61 4.51 -17.54
CA ASN A 1 -7.91 4.38 -18.24
C ASN A 1 -7.89 3.11 -19.10
N LYS A 2 -8.77 2.12 -18.76
CA LYS A 2 -8.85 0.82 -19.43
C LYS A 2 -9.03 0.94 -20.95
N ALA A 3 -9.95 1.78 -21.41
CA ALA A 3 -10.22 1.94 -22.84
C ALA A 3 -8.97 2.40 -23.62
N LYS A 4 -8.26 3.40 -23.10
CA LYS A 4 -6.99 3.86 -23.71
C LYS A 4 -5.90 2.80 -23.68
N LEU A 5 -5.86 1.97 -22.65
CA LEU A 5 -4.91 0.86 -22.57
C LEU A 5 -5.18 -0.18 -23.66
N VAL A 6 -6.45 -0.62 -23.80
CA VAL A 6 -6.87 -1.60 -24.82
C VAL A 6 -6.61 -1.05 -26.23
N GLU A 7 -6.94 0.22 -26.46
CA GLU A 7 -6.66 0.91 -27.75
C GLU A 7 -5.15 0.92 -28.05
N LYS A 8 -4.31 1.27 -27.07
CA LYS A 8 -2.85 1.29 -27.23
C LYS A 8 -2.27 -0.09 -27.52
N ILE A 9 -2.73 -1.13 -26.84
CA ILE A 9 -2.33 -2.53 -27.12
C ILE A 9 -2.71 -2.86 -28.58
N GLY A 10 -3.95 -2.54 -29.00
CA GLY A 10 -4.40 -2.79 -30.37
C GLY A 10 -3.58 -2.04 -31.43
N GLU A 11 -3.12 -0.83 -31.15
CA GLU A 11 -2.20 -0.07 -32.01
C GLU A 11 -0.86 -0.78 -32.15
N LEU A 12 -0.22 -1.16 -31.01
CA LEU A 12 1.08 -1.83 -30.99
C LEU A 12 1.05 -3.17 -31.75
N VAL A 13 -0.06 -3.90 -31.66
CA VAL A 13 -0.26 -5.16 -32.44
C VAL A 13 -0.38 -4.87 -33.93
N ARG A 14 -1.14 -3.83 -34.33
CA ARG A 14 -1.27 -3.42 -35.76
C ARG A 14 0.04 -2.95 -36.36
N GLU A 15 0.83 -2.19 -35.60
CA GLU A 15 2.14 -1.69 -35.97
C GLU A 15 3.23 -2.78 -35.94
N LYS A 16 2.89 -4.01 -35.51
CA LYS A 16 3.82 -5.13 -35.31
C LYS A 16 4.96 -4.84 -34.32
N THR A 17 4.79 -3.84 -33.46
CA THR A 17 5.72 -3.54 -32.37
C THR A 17 5.55 -4.52 -31.22
N LEU A 18 4.31 -4.98 -30.98
CA LEU A 18 3.97 -6.05 -30.08
C LEU A 18 3.58 -7.28 -30.90
N GLU A 19 4.49 -8.24 -30.97
CA GLU A 19 4.25 -9.52 -31.65
C GLU A 19 3.69 -10.56 -30.66
N GLY A 20 3.16 -11.66 -31.19
CA GLY A 20 2.70 -12.78 -30.38
C GLY A 20 1.24 -12.72 -29.92
N VAL A 21 0.56 -11.59 -30.08
CA VAL A 21 -0.86 -11.46 -29.75
C VAL A 21 -1.74 -11.99 -30.89
N SER A 22 -2.71 -12.85 -30.60
CA SER A 22 -3.70 -13.35 -31.57
C SER A 22 -5.04 -12.65 -31.47
N ASP A 23 -5.49 -12.32 -30.25
CA ASP A 23 -6.76 -11.64 -30.00
C ASP A 23 -6.69 -10.78 -28.75
N LEU A 24 -7.50 -9.72 -28.69
CA LEU A 24 -7.60 -8.77 -27.59
C LEU A 24 -9.07 -8.47 -27.32
N ARG A 25 -9.56 -8.80 -26.12
CA ARG A 25 -10.96 -8.60 -25.73
C ARG A 25 -11.07 -7.92 -24.37
N ASP A 26 -12.08 -7.09 -24.25
CA ASP A 26 -12.53 -6.52 -22.97
C ASP A 26 -13.73 -7.31 -22.47
N GLU A 27 -13.53 -8.10 -21.44
CA GLU A 27 -14.55 -8.92 -20.79
C GLU A 27 -14.96 -8.37 -19.42
N SER A 28 -14.79 -7.06 -19.22
CA SER A 28 -15.14 -6.40 -17.96
C SER A 28 -16.63 -6.36 -17.75
N ASP A 29 -17.05 -6.67 -16.52
CA ASP A 29 -18.45 -6.65 -16.09
C ASP A 29 -18.60 -5.99 -14.71
N LYS A 30 -19.78 -6.11 -14.09
CA LYS A 30 -20.06 -5.60 -12.75
C LYS A 30 -19.21 -6.21 -11.63
N SER A 31 -18.59 -7.36 -11.86
CA SER A 31 -17.70 -8.04 -10.89
C SER A 31 -16.27 -7.49 -10.92
N GLY A 32 -15.88 -6.80 -12.01
CA GLY A 32 -14.58 -6.17 -12.11
C GLY A 32 -14.09 -5.93 -13.53
N MET A 33 -12.89 -5.35 -13.62
CA MET A 33 -12.20 -5.13 -14.88
C MET A 33 -11.46 -6.39 -15.30
N ARG A 34 -11.70 -6.82 -16.56
CA ARG A 34 -11.03 -7.97 -17.15
C ARG A 34 -10.69 -7.70 -18.62
N VAL A 35 -9.41 -7.65 -18.93
CA VAL A 35 -8.90 -7.58 -20.32
C VAL A 35 -8.21 -8.90 -20.62
N VAL A 36 -8.62 -9.55 -21.70
CA VAL A 36 -8.09 -10.84 -22.12
C VAL A 36 -7.23 -10.63 -23.37
N ILE A 37 -6.00 -11.09 -23.30
CA ILE A 37 -5.03 -11.07 -24.39
C ILE A 37 -4.69 -12.52 -24.74
N GLU A 38 -5.14 -13.00 -25.90
CA GLU A 38 -4.79 -14.34 -26.38
C GLU A 38 -3.49 -14.32 -27.16
N LEU A 39 -2.65 -15.30 -26.92
CA LEU A 39 -1.36 -15.41 -27.59
C LEU A 39 -1.42 -16.39 -28.75
N LYS A 40 -0.55 -16.18 -29.74
CA LYS A 40 -0.33 -17.15 -30.80
C LYS A 40 0.33 -18.41 -30.26
N ARG A 41 0.20 -19.51 -30.97
CA ARG A 41 0.84 -20.77 -30.59
C ARG A 41 2.35 -20.62 -30.51
N ASN A 42 2.94 -21.20 -29.45
CA ASN A 42 4.39 -21.18 -29.14
C ASN A 42 4.97 -19.80 -28.76
N GLU A 43 4.14 -18.83 -28.41
CA GLU A 43 4.62 -17.57 -27.84
C GLU A 43 4.77 -17.71 -26.31
N ASN A 44 5.78 -17.06 -25.75
CA ASN A 44 6.01 -17.06 -24.30
C ASN A 44 5.19 -15.92 -23.65
N ALA A 45 4.27 -16.30 -22.77
CA ALA A 45 3.38 -15.35 -22.10
C ALA A 45 4.15 -14.31 -21.25
N GLU A 46 5.24 -14.70 -20.59
CA GLU A 46 6.03 -13.82 -19.74
C GLU A 46 6.78 -12.75 -20.55
N VAL A 47 7.28 -13.12 -21.74
CA VAL A 47 7.94 -12.18 -22.65
C VAL A 47 6.94 -11.15 -23.16
N VAL A 48 5.74 -11.59 -23.59
CA VAL A 48 4.69 -10.67 -24.05
C VAL A 48 4.22 -9.77 -22.91
N LEU A 49 4.06 -10.30 -21.70
CA LEU A 49 3.70 -9.52 -20.51
C LEU A 49 4.75 -8.43 -20.20
N ASN A 50 6.03 -8.79 -20.26
CA ASN A 50 7.12 -7.85 -20.04
C ASN A 50 7.15 -6.73 -21.12
N GLN A 51 6.89 -7.08 -22.37
CA GLN A 51 6.73 -6.10 -23.45
C GLN A 51 5.52 -5.17 -23.21
N LEU A 52 4.40 -5.72 -22.73
CA LEU A 52 3.23 -4.92 -22.36
C LEU A 52 3.55 -3.93 -21.24
N TYR A 53 4.32 -4.33 -20.22
CA TYR A 53 4.78 -3.41 -19.18
C TYR A 53 5.67 -2.28 -19.75
N LYS A 54 6.60 -2.61 -20.63
CA LYS A 54 7.52 -1.62 -21.23
C LYS A 54 6.87 -0.66 -22.22
N LEU A 55 5.87 -1.13 -22.96
CA LEU A 55 5.27 -0.39 -24.10
C LEU A 55 3.93 0.27 -23.77
N THR A 56 3.34 -0.03 -22.60
CA THR A 56 2.02 0.47 -22.24
C THR A 56 1.97 1.03 -20.82
N GLN A 57 0.84 1.64 -20.46
CA GLN A 57 0.57 2.14 -19.11
C GLN A 57 0.27 1.03 -18.06
N LEU A 58 0.51 -0.25 -18.37
CA LEU A 58 0.47 -1.32 -17.37
C LEU A 58 1.58 -1.15 -16.33
N GLN A 59 2.71 -0.58 -16.72
CA GLN A 59 3.73 -0.07 -15.82
C GLN A 59 3.87 1.43 -16.05
N ASP A 60 3.72 2.20 -14.98
CA ASP A 60 3.79 3.67 -15.07
C ASP A 60 4.47 4.23 -13.83
N SER A 61 5.09 5.41 -14.00
CA SER A 61 5.72 6.14 -12.92
C SER A 61 4.72 7.10 -12.29
N PHE A 62 4.50 6.95 -10.98
CA PHE A 62 3.68 7.89 -10.23
C PHE A 62 4.54 8.89 -9.47
N GLY A 63 4.49 10.15 -9.90
CA GLY A 63 5.14 11.26 -9.19
C GLY A 63 4.41 11.58 -7.90
N ILE A 64 5.01 11.22 -6.75
CA ILE A 64 4.43 11.52 -5.44
C ILE A 64 4.56 13.00 -5.16
N ASN A 65 3.42 13.71 -5.15
CA ASN A 65 3.33 15.13 -4.84
C ASN A 65 2.26 15.33 -3.75
N MET A 66 2.68 15.18 -2.49
CA MET A 66 1.77 15.28 -1.33
C MET A 66 1.73 16.69 -0.81
N VAL A 67 0.68 17.43 -1.17
CA VAL A 67 0.39 18.77 -0.64
C VAL A 67 -0.65 18.65 0.46
N ALA A 68 -0.36 19.19 1.65
CA ALA A 68 -1.29 19.26 2.77
C ALA A 68 -1.30 20.67 3.38
N LEU A 69 -2.39 20.98 4.08
CA LEU A 69 -2.50 22.24 4.83
C LEU A 69 -1.83 22.06 6.20
N VAL A 70 -0.82 22.88 6.47
CA VAL A 70 -0.15 22.99 7.75
C VAL A 70 -0.33 24.42 8.26
N ASP A 71 -0.98 24.58 9.40
CA ASP A 71 -1.32 25.88 9.97
C ASP A 71 -2.05 26.81 8.97
N GLY A 72 -2.96 26.22 8.17
CA GLY A 72 -3.76 26.92 7.16
C GLY A 72 -3.01 27.23 5.86
N GLN A 73 -1.74 26.86 5.71
CA GLN A 73 -0.94 27.09 4.51
C GLN A 73 -0.66 25.77 3.74
N PRO A 74 -0.79 25.75 2.41
CA PRO A 74 -0.43 24.60 1.62
C PRO A 74 1.10 24.40 1.63
N ARG A 75 1.56 23.20 1.97
CA ARG A 75 2.96 22.80 1.95
C ARG A 75 3.13 21.44 1.27
N LEU A 76 4.19 21.32 0.49
CA LEU A 76 4.64 20.04 -0.04
C LEU A 76 5.37 19.29 1.08
N LEU A 77 4.89 18.10 1.41
CA LEU A 77 5.40 17.30 2.51
C LEU A 77 5.82 15.91 2.03
N ASN A 78 6.85 15.37 2.66
CA ASN A 78 7.17 13.95 2.54
C ASN A 78 6.34 13.13 3.56
N LEU A 79 6.36 11.80 3.43
CA LEU A 79 5.57 10.90 4.30
C LEU A 79 5.86 11.12 5.79
N LYS A 80 7.14 11.26 6.18
CA LYS A 80 7.53 11.50 7.57
C LYS A 80 6.92 12.79 8.11
N GLN A 81 6.95 13.86 7.31
CA GLN A 81 6.36 15.15 7.69
C GLN A 81 4.85 15.07 7.86
N ILE A 82 4.14 14.39 6.93
CA ILE A 82 2.69 14.18 7.03
C ILE A 82 2.34 13.42 8.33
N LEU A 83 3.06 12.35 8.65
CA LEU A 83 2.83 11.60 9.88
C LEU A 83 3.13 12.43 11.12
N SER A 84 4.17 13.27 11.09
CA SER A 84 4.50 14.19 12.20
C SER A 84 3.41 15.23 12.43
N GLU A 85 2.88 15.83 11.36
CA GLU A 85 1.78 16.80 11.45
C GLU A 85 0.48 16.14 11.91
N PHE A 86 0.20 14.93 11.46
CA PHE A 86 -0.93 14.14 11.96
C PHE A 86 -0.83 13.90 13.47
N LEU A 87 0.32 13.48 13.96
CA LEU A 87 0.54 13.26 15.40
C LEU A 87 0.43 14.57 16.20
N ARG A 88 0.93 15.70 15.68
CA ARG A 88 0.78 17.02 16.29
C ARG A 88 -0.70 17.36 16.44
N HIS A 89 -1.46 17.22 15.37
CA HIS A 89 -2.90 17.47 15.39
C HIS A 89 -3.64 16.53 16.36
N ARG A 90 -3.31 15.24 16.38
CA ARG A 90 -3.91 14.28 17.32
C ARG A 90 -3.66 14.65 18.78
N ARG A 91 -2.45 15.07 19.11
CA ARG A 91 -2.14 15.55 20.47
C ARG A 91 -3.00 16.74 20.84
N GLU A 92 -3.14 17.71 19.96
CA GLU A 92 -3.99 18.87 20.18
C GLU A 92 -5.46 18.46 20.40
N VAL A 93 -6.01 17.59 19.55
CA VAL A 93 -7.38 17.11 19.65
C VAL A 93 -7.62 16.36 20.96
N VAL A 94 -6.72 15.46 21.36
CA VAL A 94 -6.84 14.70 22.62
C VAL A 94 -6.78 15.65 23.81
N THR A 95 -5.85 16.61 23.81
CA THR A 95 -5.74 17.62 24.89
C THR A 95 -7.00 18.47 24.99
N ARG A 96 -7.50 19.02 23.89
CA ARG A 96 -8.75 19.82 23.86
C ARG A 96 -9.96 19.02 24.31
N ARG A 97 -10.09 17.79 23.85
CA ARG A 97 -11.16 16.86 24.25
C ARG A 97 -11.11 16.56 25.76
N THR A 98 -9.92 16.31 26.28
CA THR A 98 -9.72 16.01 27.70
C THR A 98 -10.02 17.23 28.55
N LEU A 99 -9.58 18.43 28.14
CA LEU A 99 -9.90 19.69 28.82
C LEU A 99 -11.41 19.95 28.86
N PHE A 100 -12.10 19.74 27.74
CA PHE A 100 -13.56 19.86 27.68
C PHE A 100 -14.26 18.88 28.65
N ARG A 101 -13.82 17.63 28.65
CA ARG A 101 -14.37 16.58 29.57
C ARG A 101 -14.08 16.92 31.03
N LEU A 102 -12.90 17.43 31.32
CA LEU A 102 -12.54 17.87 32.67
C LEU A 102 -13.45 19.01 33.17
N LYS A 103 -13.64 20.05 32.32
CA LYS A 103 -14.57 21.15 32.65
C LYS A 103 -15.97 20.66 32.91
N LYS A 104 -16.46 19.75 32.08
CA LYS A 104 -17.78 19.13 32.23
C LYS A 104 -17.87 18.31 33.52
N ALA A 105 -16.89 17.45 33.81
CA ALA A 105 -16.87 16.63 35.03
C ALA A 105 -16.80 17.47 36.30
N ARG A 106 -16.00 18.58 36.32
CA ARG A 106 -15.96 19.53 37.42
C ARG A 106 -17.31 20.21 37.65
N HIS A 107 -17.98 20.58 36.58
CA HIS A 107 -19.32 21.20 36.66
C HIS A 107 -20.37 20.23 37.23
N GLU A 108 -20.37 18.97 36.71
CA GLU A 108 -21.26 17.92 37.19
C GLU A 108 -20.96 17.55 38.66
N GLY A 109 -19.68 17.43 39.03
CA GLY A 109 -19.27 17.19 40.42
C GLY A 109 -19.72 18.31 41.39
N HIS A 110 -19.56 19.56 40.98
CA HIS A 110 -20.04 20.69 41.75
C HIS A 110 -21.58 20.69 41.96
N ILE A 111 -22.34 20.32 40.92
CA ILE A 111 -23.79 20.15 41.06
C ILE A 111 -24.13 18.98 42.00
N ALA A 112 -23.38 17.86 41.93
CA ALA A 112 -23.59 16.71 42.82
C ALA A 112 -23.33 17.05 44.29
N GLU A 113 -22.29 17.89 44.58
CA GLU A 113 -22.06 18.41 45.92
C GLU A 113 -23.27 19.22 46.43
N GLY A 114 -23.82 20.15 45.61
CA GLY A 114 -25.00 20.90 45.97
C GLY A 114 -26.23 20.06 46.24
N LYS A 115 -26.43 18.99 45.45
CA LYS A 115 -27.51 18.02 45.70
C LYS A 115 -27.28 17.27 47.01
N ALA A 116 -26.05 16.88 47.35
CA ALA A 116 -25.71 16.19 48.58
C ALA A 116 -25.96 17.10 49.82
N VAL A 117 -25.63 18.39 49.70
CA VAL A 117 -26.00 19.42 50.72
C VAL A 117 -27.52 19.44 50.92
N ALA A 118 -28.28 19.47 49.82
CA ALA A 118 -29.74 19.52 49.87
C ALA A 118 -30.33 18.27 50.49
N LEU A 119 -29.82 17.10 50.21
CA LEU A 119 -30.31 15.84 50.83
C LEU A 119 -30.01 15.79 52.33
N SER A 120 -28.84 16.27 52.75
CA SER A 120 -28.50 16.37 54.19
C SER A 120 -29.39 17.35 54.97
N ASN A 121 -30.01 18.31 54.30
CA ASN A 121 -30.82 19.36 54.89
C ASN A 121 -32.25 19.42 54.30
N ILE A 122 -32.79 18.29 53.92
CA ILE A 122 -33.99 18.21 53.07
C ILE A 122 -35.22 18.90 53.69
N ASP A 123 -35.49 18.61 54.96
CA ASP A 123 -36.65 19.15 55.66
C ASP A 123 -36.59 20.68 55.78
N GLU A 124 -35.40 21.20 56.04
CA GLU A 124 -35.18 22.64 56.16
C GLU A 124 -35.30 23.34 54.80
N ILE A 125 -34.73 22.75 53.72
CA ILE A 125 -34.84 23.28 52.38
C ILE A 125 -36.30 23.25 51.88
N ILE A 126 -37.04 22.17 52.12
CA ILE A 126 -38.47 22.09 51.75
C ILE A 126 -39.26 23.18 52.49
N ARG A 127 -39.01 23.39 53.80
CA ARG A 127 -39.64 24.45 54.54
C ARG A 127 -39.33 25.83 53.97
N LEU A 128 -38.04 26.12 53.70
CA LEU A 128 -37.57 27.36 53.11
C LEU A 128 -38.28 27.63 51.74
N ILE A 129 -38.35 26.64 50.86
CA ILE A 129 -39.02 26.76 49.58
C ILE A 129 -40.50 27.05 49.73
N LYS A 130 -41.19 26.36 50.65
CA LYS A 130 -42.62 26.58 50.94
C LYS A 130 -42.92 27.97 51.52
N GLU A 131 -41.99 28.51 52.31
CA GLU A 131 -42.12 29.84 52.93
C GLU A 131 -41.67 30.99 51.99
N SER A 132 -41.16 30.70 50.81
CA SER A 132 -40.80 31.68 49.81
C SER A 132 -41.92 31.96 48.87
N ALA A 133 -42.12 33.24 48.52
CA ALA A 133 -43.21 33.68 47.64
C ALA A 133 -42.98 33.26 46.16
N ASN A 134 -41.73 33.11 45.76
CA ASN A 134 -41.34 32.74 44.40
C ASN A 134 -39.95 32.05 44.37
N ALA A 135 -39.57 31.46 43.23
CA ALA A 135 -38.32 30.79 43.03
C ALA A 135 -37.08 31.68 43.18
N PRO A 136 -37.03 32.95 42.71
CA PRO A 136 -35.91 33.85 42.99
C PRO A 136 -35.67 34.09 44.47
N GLU A 137 -36.74 34.31 45.27
CA GLU A 137 -36.64 34.49 46.72
C GLU A 137 -36.10 33.22 47.40
N ALA A 138 -36.61 32.04 46.98
CA ALA A 138 -36.06 30.76 47.50
C ALA A 138 -34.57 30.60 47.17
N LYS A 139 -34.16 30.98 45.95
CA LYS A 139 -32.74 30.95 45.54
C LYS A 139 -31.90 31.89 46.41
N GLU A 140 -32.32 33.10 46.65
CA GLU A 140 -31.60 34.08 47.50
C GLU A 140 -31.45 33.56 48.92
N LYS A 141 -32.52 33.00 49.52
CA LYS A 141 -32.46 32.39 50.84
C LYS A 141 -31.51 31.17 50.90
N LEU A 142 -31.44 30.35 49.85
CA LEU A 142 -30.48 29.24 49.75
C LEU A 142 -29.03 29.72 49.71
N LEU A 143 -28.74 30.83 49.07
CA LEU A 143 -27.41 31.40 48.90
C LEU A 143 -26.94 32.21 50.09
N SER A 144 -27.85 32.75 50.89
CA SER A 144 -27.56 33.73 51.96
C SER A 144 -26.89 33.13 53.19
N ARG A 145 -26.84 31.80 53.32
CA ARG A 145 -26.31 31.14 54.53
C ARG A 145 -25.50 29.88 54.25
N PRO A 146 -24.59 29.50 55.16
CA PRO A 146 -23.89 28.23 55.07
C PRO A 146 -24.81 27.06 55.47
N TRP A 147 -24.58 25.92 54.83
CA TRP A 147 -25.30 24.67 55.05
C TRP A 147 -24.35 23.65 55.66
N ARG A 148 -24.74 22.96 56.76
CA ARG A 148 -23.94 21.86 57.31
C ARG A 148 -24.30 20.55 56.62
N SER A 149 -23.30 19.81 56.14
CA SER A 149 -23.49 18.53 55.48
C SER A 149 -22.35 17.59 55.80
N SER A 150 -22.55 16.68 56.74
CA SER A 150 -21.59 15.60 57.02
C SER A 150 -21.34 14.72 55.80
N LEU A 151 -22.35 14.55 54.93
CA LEU A 151 -22.23 13.79 53.71
C LEU A 151 -21.21 14.43 52.73
N VAL A 152 -21.26 15.76 52.55
CA VAL A 152 -20.29 16.48 51.68
C VAL A 152 -18.91 16.49 52.34
N GLU A 153 -18.80 16.70 53.63
CA GLU A 153 -17.54 16.60 54.37
C GLU A 153 -16.88 15.24 54.15
N ASP A 154 -17.65 14.16 54.26
CA ASP A 154 -17.19 12.78 54.02
C ASP A 154 -16.81 12.55 52.52
N MET A 155 -17.60 13.08 51.59
CA MET A 155 -17.32 13.00 50.18
C MET A 155 -16.01 13.69 49.82
N LEU A 156 -15.75 14.90 50.36
CA LEU A 156 -14.54 15.66 50.08
C LEU A 156 -13.31 15.13 50.84
N SER A 157 -13.46 14.63 52.06
CA SER A 157 -12.36 14.03 52.84
C SER A 157 -11.79 12.73 52.28
N ARG A 158 -12.57 12.02 51.48
CA ARG A 158 -12.14 10.77 50.82
C ARG A 158 -11.36 11.02 49.54
N THR A 159 -11.07 12.25 49.17
CA THR A 159 -10.43 12.60 47.94
C THR A 159 -8.99 13.05 48.23
N ASP A 160 -8.01 12.29 47.74
CA ASP A 160 -6.55 12.63 47.84
C ASP A 160 -6.11 13.80 46.97
N LEU A 161 -7.06 14.45 46.29
CA LEU A 161 -6.77 15.58 45.41
C LEU A 161 -6.92 16.91 46.14
N ASP A 162 -6.08 17.89 45.73
CA ASP A 162 -6.27 19.28 46.10
C ASP A 162 -7.68 19.76 45.64
N LEU A 163 -8.48 20.24 46.60
CA LEU A 163 -9.85 20.72 46.38
C LEU A 163 -9.91 21.76 45.23
N HIS A 164 -8.85 22.55 45.08
CA HIS A 164 -8.75 23.50 43.95
C HIS A 164 -8.76 22.85 42.57
N MET A 165 -8.23 21.62 42.47
CA MET A 165 -8.22 20.90 41.18
C MET A 165 -9.60 20.35 40.80
N MET A 166 -10.51 20.23 41.78
CA MET A 166 -11.85 19.67 41.62
C MET A 166 -12.90 20.73 41.32
N ARG A 167 -12.64 21.95 41.65
CA ARG A 167 -13.58 23.07 41.51
C ARG A 167 -13.69 23.52 40.05
N PRO A 168 -14.90 23.95 39.59
CA PRO A 168 -15.04 24.65 38.34
C PRO A 168 -14.13 25.89 38.25
N GLU A 169 -13.57 26.10 37.06
CA GLU A 169 -12.77 27.31 36.82
C GLU A 169 -13.63 28.59 36.99
N GLY A 170 -13.12 29.56 37.72
CA GLY A 170 -13.81 30.85 37.95
C GLY A 170 -14.88 30.80 39.07
N LEU A 171 -15.01 29.70 39.80
CA LEU A 171 -15.87 29.67 40.97
C LEU A 171 -15.23 30.55 42.09
N PRO A 172 -15.97 31.57 42.65
CA PRO A 172 -15.48 32.42 43.74
C PRO A 172 -14.99 31.60 44.95
N GLU A 173 -13.91 32.05 45.57
CA GLU A 173 -13.28 31.34 46.69
C GLU A 173 -14.18 31.24 47.92
N ASN A 174 -15.10 32.17 48.11
CA ASN A 174 -16.06 32.20 49.21
C ASN A 174 -17.20 31.16 49.09
N LEU A 175 -17.27 30.39 47.99
CA LEU A 175 -18.27 29.33 47.79
C LEU A 175 -17.67 27.96 48.06
N GLY A 176 -18.49 26.94 48.34
CA GLY A 176 -18.07 25.60 48.68
C GLY A 176 -17.89 25.38 50.18
N LEU A 177 -17.07 24.41 50.58
CA LEU A 177 -16.87 24.00 52.00
C LEU A 177 -15.91 25.00 52.70
N HIS A 178 -16.39 25.53 53.83
CA HIS A 178 -15.65 26.41 54.75
C HIS A 178 -15.87 25.99 56.20
N ASN A 179 -15.15 26.54 57.14
CA ASN A 179 -15.26 26.22 58.58
C ASN A 179 -16.68 26.40 59.15
N GLN A 180 -17.48 27.28 58.54
CA GLN A 180 -18.86 27.58 58.98
C GLN A 180 -19.92 26.66 58.33
N GLY A 181 -19.54 25.92 57.29
CA GLY A 181 -20.40 25.06 56.49
C GLY A 181 -20.17 25.27 54.96
N TYR A 182 -21.03 24.68 54.16
CA TYR A 182 -20.96 24.74 52.72
C TYR A 182 -21.79 25.93 52.17
N TYR A 183 -21.16 26.79 51.41
CA TYR A 183 -21.82 27.91 50.71
C TYR A 183 -22.16 27.49 49.29
N LEU A 184 -23.47 27.51 49.00
CA LEU A 184 -23.99 27.10 47.68
C LEU A 184 -23.71 28.17 46.61
N SER A 185 -23.43 27.73 45.39
CA SER A 185 -23.38 28.59 44.20
C SER A 185 -24.76 28.75 43.57
N GLU A 186 -24.95 29.73 42.70
CA GLU A 186 -26.18 29.92 41.93
C GLU A 186 -26.54 28.66 41.12
N LEU A 187 -25.55 28.01 40.51
CA LEU A 187 -25.76 26.78 39.74
C LEU A 187 -26.28 25.66 40.60
N GLN A 188 -25.76 25.50 41.81
CA GLN A 188 -26.23 24.52 42.78
C GLN A 188 -27.63 24.83 43.29
N ALA A 189 -27.93 26.11 43.62
CA ALA A 189 -29.25 26.53 44.05
C ALA A 189 -30.30 26.26 42.94
N ASP A 190 -29.99 26.57 41.68
CA ASP A 190 -30.86 26.29 40.55
C ASP A 190 -31.05 24.77 40.36
N ALA A 191 -30.02 23.97 40.56
CA ALA A 191 -30.12 22.50 40.49
C ALA A 191 -31.01 21.93 41.60
N ILE A 192 -30.88 22.47 42.86
CA ILE A 192 -31.71 22.11 44.00
C ILE A 192 -33.19 22.43 43.75
N LEU A 193 -33.49 23.62 43.28
CA LEU A 193 -34.86 24.05 42.98
C LEU A 193 -35.54 23.24 41.84
N ARG A 194 -34.73 22.62 40.96
CA ARG A 194 -35.20 21.71 39.90
C ARG A 194 -35.30 20.26 40.35
N MET A 195 -34.88 19.88 41.57
CA MET A 195 -35.00 18.53 42.06
C MET A 195 -36.47 18.11 42.17
N SER A 196 -36.79 16.93 41.69
CA SER A 196 -38.13 16.37 41.89
C SER A 196 -38.25 15.72 43.26
N LEU A 197 -39.47 15.75 43.83
CA LEU A 197 -39.76 15.07 45.13
C LEU A 197 -39.44 13.56 45.06
N ARG A 198 -39.43 12.98 43.89
CA ARG A 198 -39.08 11.56 43.67
C ARG A 198 -37.62 11.28 44.02
N ASN A 199 -36.72 12.23 43.88
CA ASN A 199 -35.26 12.09 44.08
C ASN A 199 -34.85 12.43 45.55
N LEU A 200 -35.73 12.24 46.50
CA LEU A 200 -35.52 12.61 47.91
C LEU A 200 -35.50 11.42 48.86
N THR A 201 -35.34 10.18 48.32
CA THR A 201 -35.31 8.96 49.10
C THR A 201 -33.90 8.61 49.57
N GLY A 202 -33.75 7.75 50.59
CA GLY A 202 -32.43 7.29 51.09
C GLY A 202 -31.60 6.56 50.00
N LEU A 203 -32.24 5.93 49.03
CA LEU A 203 -31.57 5.30 47.88
C LEU A 203 -30.90 6.34 46.96
N ASP A 204 -31.47 7.55 46.85
CA ASP A 204 -30.91 8.62 46.03
C ASP A 204 -29.64 9.21 46.65
N GLN A 205 -29.42 9.10 47.95
CA GLN A 205 -28.16 9.51 48.60
C GLN A 205 -26.99 8.63 48.18
N GLU A 206 -27.20 7.29 48.17
CA GLU A 206 -26.16 6.36 47.71
C GLU A 206 -25.85 6.53 46.24
N GLU A 207 -26.86 6.79 45.40
CA GLU A 207 -26.68 7.06 43.98
C GLU A 207 -25.84 8.33 43.74
N ILE A 208 -26.16 9.44 44.45
CA ILE A 208 -25.39 10.70 44.33
C ILE A 208 -23.95 10.54 44.78
N VAL A 209 -23.71 9.82 45.88
CA VAL A 209 -22.36 9.50 46.35
C VAL A 209 -21.59 8.65 45.33
N GLY A 210 -22.26 7.67 44.72
CA GLY A 210 -21.71 6.81 43.67
C GLY A 210 -21.36 7.62 42.41
N GLU A 211 -22.28 8.51 41.96
CA GLU A 211 -22.05 9.42 40.84
C GLU A 211 -20.86 10.36 41.08
N TYR A 212 -20.80 10.95 42.29
CA TYR A 212 -19.68 11.82 42.66
C TYR A 212 -18.34 11.09 42.64
N LYS A 213 -18.25 9.89 43.22
CA LYS A 213 -17.02 9.07 43.18
C LYS A 213 -16.57 8.77 41.75
N ASN A 214 -17.51 8.45 40.86
CA ASN A 214 -17.21 8.24 39.45
C ASN A 214 -16.69 9.53 38.77
N LEU A 215 -17.28 10.68 39.08
CA LEU A 215 -16.83 11.97 38.55
C LEU A 215 -15.43 12.33 39.07
N MET A 216 -15.15 12.07 40.36
CA MET A 216 -13.84 12.29 40.93
C MET A 216 -12.76 11.42 40.26
N SER A 217 -13.03 10.13 40.07
CA SER A 217 -12.13 9.23 39.35
C SER A 217 -11.83 9.75 37.92
N LYS A 218 -12.86 10.25 37.22
CA LYS A 218 -12.69 10.85 35.88
C LYS A 218 -11.86 12.13 35.94
N ILE A 219 -12.07 13.01 36.93
CA ILE A 219 -11.32 14.26 37.10
C ILE A 219 -9.83 13.92 37.32
N ILE A 220 -9.54 12.96 38.21
CA ILE A 220 -8.17 12.49 38.48
C ILE A 220 -7.50 12.03 37.19
N ASP A 221 -8.17 11.15 36.42
CA ASP A 221 -7.63 10.64 35.14
C ASP A 221 -7.43 11.78 34.14
N PHE A 222 -8.37 12.70 34.01
CA PHE A 222 -8.22 13.84 33.07
C PHE A 222 -7.08 14.79 33.47
N VAL A 223 -6.90 15.04 34.77
CA VAL A 223 -5.77 15.84 35.27
C VAL A 223 -4.44 15.11 35.02
N ASP A 224 -4.37 13.80 35.24
CA ASP A 224 -3.19 12.98 34.95
C ASP A 224 -2.84 13.02 33.43
N ILE A 225 -3.84 12.87 32.57
CA ILE A 225 -3.65 12.96 31.11
C ILE A 225 -3.11 14.32 30.69
N LEU A 226 -3.66 15.42 31.25
CA LEU A 226 -3.26 16.78 30.92
C LEU A 226 -1.87 17.14 31.46
N SER A 227 -1.46 16.55 32.58
CA SER A 227 -0.16 16.82 33.23
C SER A 227 1.00 16.02 32.59
N LYS A 228 0.73 14.89 31.87
CA LYS A 228 1.74 13.96 31.36
C LYS A 228 1.62 13.76 29.85
N PRO A 229 2.55 14.29 29.03
CA PRO A 229 2.54 14.12 27.57
C PRO A 229 2.56 12.65 27.11
N GLU A 230 3.14 11.76 27.94
CA GLU A 230 3.22 10.32 27.68
C GLU A 230 1.81 9.69 27.70
N ARG A 231 0.93 10.14 28.60
CA ARG A 231 -0.47 9.69 28.69
C ARG A 231 -1.25 10.06 27.43
N VAL A 232 -1.07 11.26 26.90
CA VAL A 232 -1.66 11.70 25.63
C VAL A 232 -1.18 10.80 24.48
N THR A 233 0.11 10.49 24.45
CA THR A 233 0.69 9.61 23.42
C THR A 233 0.16 8.18 23.55
N GLN A 234 -0.04 7.68 24.76
CA GLN A 234 -0.62 6.37 25.02
C GLN A 234 -2.06 6.29 24.50
N ILE A 235 -2.90 7.29 24.79
CA ILE A 235 -4.29 7.36 24.30
C ILE A 235 -4.32 7.34 22.76
N ILE A 236 -3.46 8.12 22.10
CA ILE A 236 -3.37 8.11 20.64
C ILE A 236 -3.02 6.71 20.11
N ARG A 237 -2.10 6.01 20.77
CA ARG A 237 -1.70 4.65 20.39
C ARG A 237 -2.85 3.66 20.55
N GLU A 238 -3.57 3.73 21.66
CA GLU A 238 -4.72 2.87 21.93
C GLU A 238 -5.85 3.11 20.92
N GLU A 239 -6.20 4.36 20.65
CA GLU A 239 -7.22 4.70 19.66
C GLU A 239 -6.84 4.25 18.24
N LEU A 240 -5.56 4.39 17.85
CA LEU A 240 -5.08 3.92 16.55
C LEU A 240 -5.03 2.39 16.47
N ALA A 241 -4.71 1.71 17.57
CA ALA A 241 -4.75 0.24 17.65
C ALA A 241 -6.18 -0.29 17.49
N ASP A 242 -7.15 0.37 18.13
CA ASP A 242 -8.56 0.04 18.02
C ASP A 242 -9.09 0.25 16.58
N ILE A 243 -8.73 1.38 15.95
CA ILE A 243 -9.07 1.63 14.55
C ILE A 243 -8.46 0.55 13.65
N LYS A 244 -7.19 0.17 13.89
CA LYS A 244 -6.54 -0.89 13.13
C LYS A 244 -7.23 -2.25 13.30
N ALA A 245 -7.65 -2.59 14.52
CA ALA A 245 -8.32 -3.86 14.80
C ALA A 245 -9.70 -3.96 14.14
N ASN A 246 -10.46 -2.84 14.11
CA ASN A 246 -11.84 -2.84 13.61
C ASN A 246 -11.95 -2.56 12.10
N PHE A 247 -10.99 -1.85 11.51
CA PHE A 247 -11.05 -1.35 10.13
C PHE A 247 -9.79 -1.67 9.29
N GLY A 248 -8.81 -2.34 9.90
CA GLY A 248 -7.59 -2.72 9.19
C GLY A 248 -7.88 -3.79 8.15
N ASP A 249 -7.42 -3.57 6.92
CA ASP A 249 -7.38 -4.55 5.84
C ASP A 249 -5.95 -4.81 5.39
N GLU A 250 -5.74 -5.92 4.68
CA GLU A 250 -4.44 -6.24 4.15
C GLU A 250 -4.09 -5.35 2.94
N ARG A 251 -2.79 -5.11 2.78
CA ARG A 251 -2.29 -4.35 1.64
C ARG A 251 -2.52 -5.13 0.34
N ARG A 252 -3.21 -4.53 -0.64
CA ARG A 252 -3.48 -5.15 -1.95
C ARG A 252 -2.30 -5.06 -2.90
N SER A 253 -1.46 -4.03 -2.75
CA SER A 253 -0.30 -3.81 -3.62
C SER A 253 0.96 -4.31 -2.94
N GLU A 254 1.75 -5.10 -3.63
CA GLU A 254 3.06 -5.55 -3.17
C GLU A 254 4.07 -4.40 -3.20
N ILE A 255 4.96 -4.36 -2.20
CA ILE A 255 6.12 -3.47 -2.21
C ILE A 255 7.33 -4.31 -2.60
N ASN A 256 7.81 -4.10 -3.83
CA ASN A 256 9.02 -4.76 -4.30
C ASN A 256 10.21 -3.79 -4.15
N PRO A 257 11.18 -4.07 -3.26
CA PRO A 257 12.38 -3.24 -3.10
C PRO A 257 13.35 -3.35 -4.28
N PHE A 258 13.24 -4.39 -5.10
CA PHE A 258 14.09 -4.63 -6.27
C PHE A 258 13.37 -4.22 -7.56
N GLY A 259 13.20 -2.93 -7.77
CA GLY A 259 12.64 -2.37 -9.00
C GLY A 259 13.68 -2.33 -10.13
N GLY A 260 14.39 -3.43 -10.42
CA GLY A 260 15.21 -3.55 -11.61
C GLY A 260 14.36 -3.93 -12.82
N ASP A 261 14.68 -3.36 -14.00
CA ASP A 261 14.16 -3.87 -15.27
C ASP A 261 14.58 -5.33 -15.43
N ILE A 262 13.61 -6.24 -15.35
CA ILE A 262 13.85 -7.64 -15.67
C ILE A 262 14.10 -7.69 -17.17
N ALA A 263 15.30 -8.10 -17.58
CA ALA A 263 15.58 -8.30 -18.99
C ALA A 263 14.74 -9.47 -19.51
N ASP A 264 14.27 -9.38 -20.76
CA ASP A 264 13.49 -10.47 -21.39
C ASP A 264 14.22 -11.81 -21.30
N GLU A 265 15.56 -11.77 -21.31
CA GLU A 265 16.45 -12.91 -21.18
C GLU A 265 16.34 -13.60 -19.83
N ASP A 266 16.11 -12.86 -18.73
CA ASP A 266 15.99 -13.42 -17.37
C ASP A 266 14.69 -14.23 -17.17
N LEU A 267 13.69 -13.98 -18.01
CA LEU A 267 12.40 -14.69 -18.01
C LEU A 267 12.41 -15.97 -18.84
N ILE A 268 13.44 -16.16 -19.66
CA ILE A 268 13.54 -17.30 -20.57
C ILE A 268 14.42 -18.37 -19.92
N PRO A 269 13.88 -19.60 -19.70
CA PRO A 269 14.67 -20.65 -19.11
C PRO A 269 15.83 -21.06 -20.03
N GLN A 270 16.99 -21.26 -19.45
CA GLN A 270 18.15 -21.79 -20.18
C GLN A 270 17.89 -23.24 -20.55
N ARG A 271 17.84 -23.51 -21.87
CA ARG A 271 17.64 -24.84 -22.45
C ARG A 271 18.61 -25.05 -23.58
N GLU A 272 19.04 -26.29 -23.77
CA GLU A 272 19.79 -26.66 -24.96
C GLU A 272 18.81 -26.91 -26.11
N MET A 273 19.04 -26.20 -27.20
CA MET A 273 18.21 -26.24 -28.42
C MET A 273 19.04 -26.73 -29.60
N VAL A 274 18.45 -27.55 -30.42
CA VAL A 274 19.00 -27.90 -31.74
C VAL A 274 18.55 -26.83 -32.72
N VAL A 275 19.49 -26.11 -33.28
CA VAL A 275 19.26 -25.14 -34.36
C VAL A 275 19.50 -25.79 -35.70
N THR A 276 18.56 -25.68 -36.60
CA THR A 276 18.67 -26.21 -37.99
C THR A 276 18.49 -25.06 -38.98
N LEU A 277 19.41 -24.97 -39.93
CA LEU A 277 19.33 -24.07 -41.08
C LEU A 277 19.34 -24.93 -42.35
N THR A 278 18.39 -24.70 -43.26
CA THR A 278 18.34 -25.37 -44.56
C THR A 278 19.04 -24.54 -45.60
N HIS A 279 19.44 -25.16 -46.71
CA HIS A 279 20.06 -24.50 -47.89
C HIS A 279 19.14 -23.41 -48.49
N GLY A 280 17.82 -23.66 -48.45
CA GLY A 280 16.81 -22.66 -48.83
C GLY A 280 16.62 -21.50 -47.84
N GLY A 281 17.43 -21.44 -46.77
CA GLY A 281 17.42 -20.32 -45.81
C GLY A 281 16.30 -20.39 -44.76
N TYR A 282 15.74 -21.59 -44.47
CA TYR A 282 14.76 -21.77 -43.39
C TYR A 282 15.47 -22.14 -42.10
N ILE A 283 15.17 -21.40 -41.03
CA ILE A 283 15.74 -21.62 -39.70
C ILE A 283 14.66 -22.00 -38.70
N LYS A 284 14.99 -22.91 -37.80
CA LYS A 284 14.16 -23.26 -36.62
C LYS A 284 15.00 -23.75 -35.47
N THR A 285 14.39 -23.79 -34.31
CA THR A 285 14.95 -24.42 -33.11
C THR A 285 14.04 -25.52 -32.60
N GLN A 286 14.62 -26.50 -31.92
CA GLN A 286 13.91 -27.60 -31.23
C GLN A 286 14.63 -27.95 -29.93
N PRO A 287 13.91 -28.27 -28.83
CA PRO A 287 14.56 -28.76 -27.62
C PRO A 287 15.35 -30.06 -27.91
N THR A 288 16.54 -30.16 -27.30
CA THR A 288 17.36 -31.40 -27.41
C THR A 288 16.61 -32.62 -26.88
N THR A 289 15.68 -32.43 -25.96
CA THR A 289 14.81 -33.50 -25.41
C THR A 289 13.95 -34.21 -26.48
N ASP A 290 13.69 -33.57 -27.59
CA ASP A 290 12.95 -34.16 -28.71
C ASP A 290 13.76 -35.20 -29.50
N TYR A 291 15.09 -35.22 -29.28
CA TYR A 291 16.04 -36.12 -29.89
C TYR A 291 16.39 -37.25 -28.91
N GLN A 292 15.90 -38.46 -29.20
CA GLN A 292 16.23 -39.64 -28.41
C GLN A 292 17.45 -40.34 -29.01
N ALA A 293 18.35 -40.83 -28.15
CA ALA A 293 19.48 -41.63 -28.58
C ALA A 293 19.00 -42.89 -29.35
N GLN A 294 19.50 -43.09 -30.53
CA GLN A 294 19.13 -44.26 -31.36
C GLN A 294 20.00 -45.48 -31.01
N ARG A 295 19.36 -46.60 -30.70
CA ARG A 295 20.06 -47.91 -30.51
C ARG A 295 20.35 -48.56 -31.88
N ARG A 296 21.34 -49.45 -31.91
CA ARG A 296 21.68 -50.21 -33.13
C ARG A 296 20.43 -50.88 -33.70
N GLY A 297 20.18 -50.69 -35.03
CA GLY A 297 19.03 -51.27 -35.77
C GLY A 297 17.76 -50.42 -35.81
N GLY A 298 17.73 -49.22 -35.20
CA GLY A 298 16.58 -48.30 -35.29
C GLY A 298 16.52 -47.54 -36.63
N ARG A 299 15.31 -47.18 -37.11
CA ARG A 299 15.12 -46.28 -38.25
C ARG A 299 15.50 -44.84 -37.81
N GLY A 300 16.34 -44.15 -38.60
CA GLY A 300 16.65 -42.74 -38.39
C GLY A 300 15.40 -41.87 -38.30
N LYS A 301 15.45 -40.83 -37.49
CA LYS A 301 14.34 -39.83 -37.39
C LYS A 301 14.71 -38.60 -38.22
N GLN A 302 13.77 -38.14 -39.03
CA GLN A 302 13.94 -36.93 -39.83
C GLN A 302 13.93 -35.69 -38.90
N ALA A 303 14.93 -34.81 -39.04
CA ALA A 303 15.08 -33.61 -38.20
C ALA A 303 14.23 -32.40 -38.66
N ALA A 304 13.86 -32.37 -39.93
CA ALA A 304 13.02 -31.32 -40.51
C ALA A 304 12.30 -31.85 -41.76
N ALA A 305 11.11 -31.31 -42.06
CA ALA A 305 10.49 -31.44 -43.37
C ALA A 305 11.07 -30.31 -44.27
N THR A 306 11.67 -30.70 -45.36
CA THR A 306 12.21 -29.79 -46.38
C THR A 306 11.30 -29.78 -47.61
N LYS A 307 11.42 -28.74 -48.47
CA LYS A 307 10.82 -28.77 -49.83
C LYS A 307 11.57 -29.76 -50.70
N ASP A 308 10.94 -30.20 -51.78
CA ASP A 308 11.66 -30.90 -52.86
C ASP A 308 12.83 -30.02 -53.28
N GLU A 309 14.06 -30.54 -53.25
CA GLU A 309 15.33 -29.81 -53.53
C GLU A 309 15.96 -29.05 -52.36
N ASP A 310 15.37 -28.96 -51.16
CA ASP A 310 16.01 -28.32 -49.99
C ASP A 310 16.57 -29.39 -49.03
N PHE A 311 17.67 -29.08 -48.34
CA PHE A 311 18.32 -29.98 -47.38
C PHE A 311 18.85 -29.21 -46.20
N ILE A 312 19.06 -29.88 -45.06
CA ILE A 312 19.66 -29.25 -43.85
C ILE A 312 21.13 -29.02 -44.14
N GLU A 313 21.54 -27.77 -44.23
CA GLU A 313 22.91 -27.37 -44.47
C GLU A 313 23.71 -27.30 -43.17
N THR A 314 23.09 -26.76 -42.11
CA THR A 314 23.73 -26.58 -40.81
C THR A 314 22.83 -27.05 -39.67
N LEU A 315 23.41 -27.88 -38.80
CA LEU A 315 22.75 -28.34 -37.56
C LEU A 315 23.77 -28.28 -36.43
N PHE A 316 23.40 -27.58 -35.34
CA PHE A 316 24.22 -27.49 -34.14
C PHE A 316 23.36 -27.34 -32.89
N VAL A 317 23.95 -27.54 -31.72
CA VAL A 317 23.32 -27.33 -30.41
C VAL A 317 23.78 -25.99 -29.86
N ALA A 318 22.84 -25.18 -29.37
CA ALA A 318 23.09 -23.92 -28.72
C ALA A 318 22.13 -23.73 -27.54
N ASN A 319 22.56 -22.96 -26.54
CA ASN A 319 21.68 -22.60 -25.42
C ASN A 319 20.70 -21.51 -25.84
N THR A 320 19.50 -21.46 -25.26
CA THR A 320 18.52 -20.40 -25.51
C THR A 320 19.11 -18.99 -25.38
N HIS A 321 20.04 -18.78 -24.47
CA HIS A 321 20.70 -17.51 -24.21
C HIS A 321 21.94 -17.22 -25.08
N ASP A 322 22.36 -18.17 -25.91
CA ASP A 322 23.50 -17.94 -26.79
C ASP A 322 23.18 -16.94 -27.92
N TYR A 323 24.19 -16.25 -28.39
CA TYR A 323 24.12 -15.43 -29.58
C TYR A 323 24.42 -16.27 -30.81
N LEU A 324 23.60 -16.14 -31.85
CA LEU A 324 23.93 -16.62 -33.18
C LEU A 324 24.51 -15.45 -33.99
N MET A 325 25.77 -15.57 -34.36
CA MET A 325 26.44 -14.67 -35.26
C MET A 325 26.26 -15.21 -36.69
N CYS A 326 25.53 -14.47 -37.50
CA CYS A 326 25.24 -14.82 -38.91
C CYS A 326 26.15 -13.98 -39.81
N PHE A 327 27.11 -14.60 -40.42
CA PHE A 327 28.01 -13.95 -41.40
C PHE A 327 27.44 -14.07 -42.79
N THR A 328 27.44 -12.97 -43.56
CA THR A 328 26.82 -12.93 -44.87
C THR A 328 27.87 -12.84 -46.03
N ASN A 329 27.41 -13.16 -47.22
CA ASN A 329 28.22 -13.06 -48.42
C ASN A 329 28.67 -11.59 -48.77
N LEU A 330 27.99 -10.59 -48.17
CA LEU A 330 28.38 -9.19 -48.27
C LEU A 330 29.39 -8.73 -47.23
N GLY A 331 29.85 -9.67 -46.37
CA GLY A 331 30.82 -9.39 -45.29
C GLY A 331 30.21 -8.73 -44.05
N LYS A 332 28.90 -8.74 -43.93
CA LYS A 332 28.19 -8.27 -42.74
C LYS A 332 28.08 -9.37 -41.70
N CYS A 333 27.93 -8.97 -40.43
CA CYS A 333 27.65 -9.85 -39.34
C CYS A 333 26.39 -9.38 -38.64
N HIS A 334 25.38 -10.21 -38.63
CA HIS A 334 24.16 -10.02 -37.84
C HIS A 334 24.19 -10.97 -36.66
N TRP A 335 23.67 -10.55 -35.50
CA TRP A 335 23.53 -11.46 -34.36
C TRP A 335 22.13 -11.42 -33.78
N ILE A 336 21.65 -12.57 -33.33
CA ILE A 336 20.34 -12.77 -32.71
C ILE A 336 20.49 -13.76 -31.57
N LYS A 337 19.70 -13.61 -30.51
CA LYS A 337 19.59 -14.59 -29.44
C LYS A 337 18.83 -15.83 -29.93
N VAL A 338 19.27 -17.02 -29.50
CA VAL A 338 18.64 -18.29 -29.88
C VAL A 338 17.16 -18.32 -29.48
N TYR A 339 16.80 -17.77 -28.33
CA TYR A 339 15.38 -17.72 -27.91
C TYR A 339 14.46 -16.88 -28.81
N LYS A 340 15.01 -16.03 -29.67
CA LYS A 340 14.23 -15.27 -30.67
C LYS A 340 13.97 -16.04 -31.95
N LEU A 341 14.60 -17.19 -32.09
CA LEU A 341 14.36 -18.05 -33.26
C LEU A 341 13.03 -18.78 -33.12
N PRO A 342 12.35 -19.08 -34.23
CA PRO A 342 11.10 -19.85 -34.21
C PRO A 342 11.31 -21.26 -33.68
N GLU A 343 10.62 -21.62 -32.60
CA GLU A 343 10.56 -23.00 -32.13
C GLU A 343 9.56 -23.77 -32.97
N GLY A 344 9.95 -24.96 -33.47
CA GLY A 344 9.11 -25.74 -34.34
C GLY A 344 9.30 -27.23 -34.12
N GLY A 345 8.22 -28.02 -34.25
CA GLY A 345 8.28 -29.47 -34.17
C GLY A 345 9.10 -30.08 -35.33
N ARG A 346 9.37 -31.41 -35.27
CA ARG A 346 10.19 -32.12 -36.24
C ARG A 346 9.73 -31.97 -37.67
N ASN A 347 8.43 -31.94 -37.91
CA ASN A 347 7.82 -31.87 -39.25
C ASN A 347 7.62 -30.42 -39.73
N SER A 348 8.02 -29.39 -38.93
CA SER A 348 7.92 -28.01 -39.34
C SER A 348 9.11 -27.62 -40.23
N ARG A 349 8.87 -26.76 -41.19
CA ARG A 349 9.94 -26.20 -42.06
C ARG A 349 10.77 -25.11 -41.37
N GLY A 350 10.25 -24.50 -40.33
CA GLY A 350 10.80 -23.27 -39.76
C GLY A 350 10.31 -22.02 -40.49
N ARG A 351 10.99 -20.88 -40.25
CA ARG A 351 10.73 -19.61 -40.92
C ARG A 351 11.92 -19.20 -41.78
N PRO A 352 11.70 -18.47 -42.89
CA PRO A 352 12.81 -17.88 -43.64
C PRO A 352 13.68 -17.00 -42.77
N ILE A 353 14.99 -17.10 -42.85
CA ILE A 353 15.94 -16.35 -42.03
C ILE A 353 15.79 -14.85 -42.22
N ASN A 354 15.35 -14.40 -43.42
CA ASN A 354 15.06 -12.99 -43.71
C ASN A 354 13.92 -12.41 -42.86
N ASN A 355 13.08 -13.24 -42.27
CA ASN A 355 12.03 -12.80 -41.35
C ASN A 355 12.52 -12.70 -39.89
N VAL A 356 13.75 -13.15 -39.63
CA VAL A 356 14.35 -13.22 -38.30
C VAL A 356 15.47 -12.18 -38.15
N ILE A 357 16.25 -11.96 -39.21
CA ILE A 357 17.27 -10.93 -39.33
C ILE A 357 17.00 -10.13 -40.62
N GLN A 358 17.27 -8.80 -40.55
CA GLN A 358 17.07 -7.92 -41.71
C GLN A 358 18.23 -8.12 -42.67
N LEU A 359 18.00 -8.83 -43.76
CA LEU A 359 18.95 -8.99 -44.87
C LEU A 359 18.60 -8.05 -46.03
N GLU A 360 19.62 -7.54 -46.69
CA GLU A 360 19.48 -6.72 -47.92
C GLU A 360 19.16 -7.61 -49.15
N GLU A 361 18.74 -6.99 -50.22
CA GLU A 361 18.48 -7.72 -51.47
C GLU A 361 19.77 -8.37 -52.00
N GLY A 362 19.71 -9.67 -52.20
CA GLY A 362 20.87 -10.47 -52.60
C GLY A 362 21.82 -10.90 -51.51
N GLU A 363 21.58 -10.48 -50.27
CA GLU A 363 22.34 -10.91 -49.09
C GLU A 363 21.93 -12.31 -48.68
N LYS A 364 22.92 -13.20 -48.43
CA LYS A 364 22.72 -14.58 -48.00
C LYS A 364 23.63 -14.88 -46.81
N VAL A 365 23.14 -15.65 -45.84
CA VAL A 365 23.95 -16.12 -44.72
C VAL A 365 24.89 -17.21 -45.23
N SER A 366 26.19 -17.03 -45.06
CA SER A 366 27.25 -17.94 -45.48
C SER A 366 27.78 -18.81 -44.36
N ALA A 367 27.72 -18.32 -43.12
CA ALA A 367 28.15 -19.10 -41.95
C ALA A 367 27.40 -18.64 -40.68
N ILE A 368 27.18 -19.56 -39.79
CA ILE A 368 26.57 -19.30 -38.45
C ILE A 368 27.50 -19.80 -37.35
N LEU A 369 27.71 -19.00 -36.34
CA LEU A 369 28.49 -19.36 -35.15
C LEU A 369 27.67 -19.08 -33.89
N ALA A 370 27.46 -20.09 -33.02
CA ALA A 370 26.87 -19.91 -31.72
C ALA A 370 27.93 -19.47 -30.70
N VAL A 371 27.67 -18.39 -29.97
CA VAL A 371 28.60 -17.81 -29.02
C VAL A 371 27.84 -17.43 -27.73
N ARG A 372 28.32 -17.89 -26.60
CA ARG A 372 27.73 -17.59 -25.29
C ARG A 372 28.18 -16.22 -24.74
N GLU A 373 29.47 -15.97 -24.86
CA GLU A 373 30.12 -14.74 -24.35
C GLU A 373 31.15 -14.24 -25.38
N PHE A 374 31.59 -13.00 -25.24
CA PHE A 374 32.57 -12.38 -26.13
C PHE A 374 33.91 -12.15 -25.40
N PRO A 375 34.65 -13.22 -25.05
CA PRO A 375 35.93 -13.09 -24.37
C PRO A 375 37.02 -12.49 -25.28
N GLU A 376 38.00 -11.86 -24.66
CA GLU A 376 39.09 -11.18 -25.39
C GLU A 376 40.19 -12.13 -25.92
N ASP A 377 40.26 -13.31 -25.37
CA ASP A 377 41.26 -14.34 -25.71
C ASP A 377 40.82 -15.27 -26.87
N GLN A 378 39.58 -15.14 -27.32
CA GLN A 378 39.03 -15.90 -28.46
C GLN A 378 38.96 -15.07 -29.73
N TYR A 379 39.07 -15.76 -30.87
CA TYR A 379 39.14 -15.14 -32.15
C TYR A 379 38.25 -15.85 -33.16
N VAL A 380 37.62 -15.08 -34.08
CA VAL A 380 36.97 -15.60 -35.28
C VAL A 380 38.00 -15.59 -36.41
N PHE A 381 38.18 -16.73 -37.04
CA PHE A 381 39.06 -16.90 -38.17
C PHE A 381 38.25 -17.01 -39.47
N PHE A 382 38.49 -16.14 -40.39
CA PHE A 382 37.82 -16.11 -41.69
C PHE A 382 38.77 -16.62 -42.78
N ALA A 383 38.26 -17.48 -43.64
CA ALA A 383 38.93 -17.88 -44.86
C ALA A 383 37.94 -17.76 -46.04
N THR A 384 38.32 -17.03 -47.08
CA THR A 384 37.47 -16.83 -48.27
C THR A 384 37.82 -17.82 -49.36
N ALA A 385 36.90 -18.03 -50.32
CA ALA A 385 37.12 -18.89 -51.46
C ALA A 385 38.32 -18.42 -52.36
N GLN A 386 38.70 -17.15 -52.23
CA GLN A 386 39.87 -16.57 -52.95
C GLN A 386 41.17 -16.74 -52.17
N GLY A 387 41.19 -17.50 -51.03
CA GLY A 387 42.36 -17.72 -50.23
C GLY A 387 42.76 -16.60 -49.25
N MET A 388 41.95 -15.56 -49.14
CA MET A 388 42.19 -14.51 -48.16
C MET A 388 41.78 -14.97 -46.79
N VAL A 389 42.65 -14.69 -45.80
CA VAL A 389 42.44 -15.07 -44.40
C VAL A 389 42.49 -13.83 -43.51
N LYS A 390 41.59 -13.80 -42.50
CA LYS A 390 41.56 -12.76 -41.48
C LYS A 390 41.24 -13.35 -40.11
N LYS A 391 41.95 -12.91 -39.08
CA LYS A 391 41.69 -13.25 -37.69
C LYS A 391 41.18 -11.98 -36.96
N VAL A 392 40.02 -12.05 -36.35
CA VAL A 392 39.39 -10.96 -35.59
C VAL A 392 39.08 -11.43 -34.17
N GLN A 393 39.39 -10.58 -33.22
CA GLN A 393 39.08 -10.87 -31.82
C GLN A 393 37.57 -10.95 -31.63
N LEU A 394 37.10 -11.95 -30.85
CA LEU A 394 35.65 -12.18 -30.67
C LEU A 394 34.96 -11.00 -29.97
N SER A 395 35.67 -10.36 -29.02
CA SER A 395 35.17 -9.16 -28.31
C SER A 395 34.87 -7.96 -29.27
N ALA A 396 35.49 -7.92 -30.46
CA ALA A 396 35.17 -6.90 -31.45
C ALA A 396 33.75 -6.98 -32.04
N PHE A 397 33.09 -8.13 -31.88
CA PHE A 397 31.71 -8.36 -32.32
C PHE A 397 30.67 -8.11 -31.20
N LYS A 398 31.07 -7.68 -30.00
CA LYS A 398 30.15 -7.40 -28.88
C LYS A 398 29.17 -6.29 -29.18
N ASN A 399 29.58 -5.27 -29.94
CA ASN A 399 28.80 -4.07 -30.30
C ASN A 399 28.59 -3.99 -31.81
N VAL A 400 27.90 -4.95 -32.37
CA VAL A 400 27.51 -4.89 -33.77
C VAL A 400 26.45 -3.80 -33.94
N ARG A 401 26.73 -2.71 -34.67
CA ARG A 401 25.72 -1.76 -35.03
C ARG A 401 24.83 -2.41 -36.08
N SER A 402 23.52 -2.53 -35.75
CA SER A 402 22.47 -2.93 -36.70
C SER A 402 22.34 -1.93 -37.81
#